data_28e32aa0da9912b516280784f6c5fa34
#
_entry.id   28e32aa0da9912b516280784f6c5fa34
#
_cell.length_a   1.000
_cell.length_b   1.000
_cell.length_c   1.000
_cell.angle_alpha   90.00
_cell.angle_beta   90.00
_cell.angle_gamma   90.00
#
_symmetry.space_group_name_H-M   'P 1'
#
loop_
_entity.id
_entity.type
_entity.pdbx_description
1 polymer ?
#
loop_
_entity_poly.entity_id
_entity_poly.type
_entity_poly.pdbx_seq_one_letter_code
_entity_poly.pdbx_strand_id
1 'polypeptide(L)'
;MAIRLIAIDIDGTLLDSRGQVPEGNQRAIAAAVERGVEVALVTGRRYTFALPVAERLPVPLTMIVNNGALVRTKQGETFARQLLPRESARRVLGATADFRMGALLLFDRPKENQILYESLDWNNPSRTDYWRRNREYLTQITPLEAGLTEDPIQVMYTGGVAEMRRLGERLAGLEFANEYAVQMTEYEAKNFTLLDVLHAEVSKGAALRHWAERRGYAASEVMAIGDNFNDREMLDFAGVAVVMGNSVAEMRSDGRHVTGTNDEGGVGQAIERFALRET
;
A
#
# COMPACT_ATOMS: atom_id res chain seq x y z
N MET A 1 -13.40 -20.84 -14.02
CA MET A 1 -12.05 -21.19 -13.52
C MET A 1 -12.03 -20.95 -12.02
N ALA A 2 -11.34 -21.79 -11.24
CA ALA A 2 -11.28 -21.63 -9.80
C ALA A 2 -10.28 -20.53 -9.42
N ILE A 3 -10.63 -19.65 -8.49
CA ILE A 3 -9.72 -18.67 -7.89
C ILE A 3 -8.69 -19.41 -7.01
N ARG A 4 -7.42 -19.06 -7.17
CA ARG A 4 -6.29 -19.62 -6.41
C ARG A 4 -5.56 -18.59 -5.57
N LEU A 5 -5.71 -17.30 -5.90
CA LEU A 5 -5.12 -16.19 -5.17
C LEU A 5 -6.14 -15.07 -5.01
N ILE A 6 -6.33 -14.58 -3.79
CA ILE A 6 -7.16 -13.41 -3.49
C ILE A 6 -6.24 -12.31 -2.95
N ALA A 7 -6.17 -11.18 -3.64
CA ALA A 7 -5.46 -9.97 -3.23
C ALA A 7 -6.45 -8.96 -2.64
N ILE A 8 -6.21 -8.50 -1.42
CA ILE A 8 -7.15 -7.64 -0.67
C ILE A 8 -6.40 -6.40 -0.18
N ASP A 9 -6.86 -5.20 -0.56
CA ASP A 9 -6.39 -3.98 0.08
C ASP A 9 -6.89 -3.88 1.53
N ILE A 10 -6.21 -3.06 2.35
CA ILE A 10 -6.51 -2.93 3.78
C ILE A 10 -7.45 -1.75 4.06
N ASP A 11 -7.05 -0.53 3.69
CA ASP A 11 -7.71 0.70 4.12
C ASP A 11 -8.86 1.07 3.19
N GLY A 12 -10.08 1.12 3.71
CA GLY A 12 -11.28 1.32 2.90
C GLY A 12 -11.78 0.05 2.21
N THR A 13 -11.06 -1.08 2.36
CA THR A 13 -11.41 -2.38 1.77
C THR A 13 -11.62 -3.44 2.86
N LEU A 14 -10.55 -3.97 3.46
CA LEU A 14 -10.65 -5.02 4.49
C LEU A 14 -11.18 -4.48 5.82
N LEU A 15 -10.71 -3.27 6.21
CA LEU A 15 -11.07 -2.61 7.46
C LEU A 15 -12.34 -1.77 7.32
N ASP A 16 -13.24 -1.89 8.30
CA ASP A 16 -14.39 -1.00 8.45
C ASP A 16 -13.98 0.44 8.87
N SER A 17 -14.92 1.37 8.93
CA SER A 17 -14.69 2.77 9.34
C SER A 17 -14.15 2.91 10.78
N ARG A 18 -14.28 1.87 11.62
CA ARG A 18 -13.74 1.79 12.99
C ARG A 18 -12.36 1.16 13.04
N GLY A 19 -11.80 0.77 11.88
CA GLY A 19 -10.50 0.09 11.79
C GLY A 19 -10.53 -1.36 12.26
N GLN A 20 -11.70 -2.03 12.24
CA GLN A 20 -11.86 -3.43 12.57
C GLN A 20 -12.01 -4.28 11.29
N VAL A 21 -11.65 -5.56 11.37
CA VAL A 21 -11.98 -6.53 10.30
C VAL A 21 -13.37 -7.10 10.60
N PRO A 22 -14.40 -6.84 9.77
CA PRO A 22 -15.74 -7.41 9.97
C PRO A 22 -15.70 -8.94 10.08
N GLU A 23 -16.51 -9.51 10.98
CA GLU A 23 -16.54 -10.97 11.18
C GLU A 23 -16.89 -11.74 9.90
N GLY A 24 -17.75 -11.20 9.03
CA GLY A 24 -18.06 -11.78 7.73
C GLY A 24 -16.82 -11.92 6.85
N ASN A 25 -15.96 -10.88 6.83
CA ASN A 25 -14.70 -10.92 6.10
C ASN A 25 -13.76 -11.99 6.67
N GLN A 26 -13.65 -12.07 8.01
CA GLN A 26 -12.79 -13.09 8.66
C GLN A 26 -13.23 -14.50 8.31
N ARG A 27 -14.55 -14.80 8.39
CA ARG A 27 -15.10 -16.12 8.05
C ARG A 27 -14.88 -16.48 6.58
N ALA A 28 -15.15 -15.56 5.65
CA ALA A 28 -14.99 -15.81 4.22
C ALA A 28 -13.52 -16.03 3.84
N ILE A 29 -12.59 -15.25 4.43
CA ILE A 29 -11.14 -15.43 4.23
C ILE A 29 -10.71 -16.80 4.76
N ALA A 30 -11.13 -17.19 5.95
CA ALA A 30 -10.80 -18.49 6.54
C ALA A 30 -11.32 -19.65 5.65
N ALA A 31 -12.56 -19.57 5.20
CA ALA A 31 -13.16 -20.58 4.31
C ALA A 31 -12.44 -20.66 2.94
N ALA A 32 -11.95 -19.54 2.40
CA ALA A 32 -11.15 -19.55 1.17
C ALA A 32 -9.81 -20.28 1.39
N VAL A 33 -9.12 -19.97 2.49
CA VAL A 33 -7.84 -20.61 2.84
C VAL A 33 -8.03 -22.12 3.09
N GLU A 34 -9.10 -22.54 3.76
CA GLU A 34 -9.44 -23.97 3.98
C GLU A 34 -9.66 -24.72 2.65
N ARG A 35 -10.10 -24.03 1.60
CA ARG A 35 -10.22 -24.58 0.23
C ARG A 35 -8.91 -24.53 -0.57
N GLY A 36 -7.80 -24.10 0.05
CA GLY A 36 -6.49 -24.02 -0.58
C GLY A 36 -6.27 -22.74 -1.40
N VAL A 37 -7.13 -21.73 -1.27
CA VAL A 37 -6.93 -20.42 -1.90
C VAL A 37 -5.91 -19.62 -1.10
N GLU A 38 -4.88 -19.13 -1.76
CA GLU A 38 -3.92 -18.23 -1.15
C GLU A 38 -4.51 -16.82 -0.97
N VAL A 39 -4.22 -16.16 0.16
CA VAL A 39 -4.68 -14.80 0.42
C VAL A 39 -3.49 -13.88 0.63
N ALA A 40 -3.48 -12.76 -0.09
CA ALA A 40 -2.49 -11.70 0.03
C ALA A 40 -3.15 -10.39 0.48
N LEU A 41 -2.62 -9.76 1.53
CA LEU A 41 -2.96 -8.38 1.86
C LEU A 41 -2.03 -7.45 1.06
N VAL A 42 -2.59 -6.50 0.30
CA VAL A 42 -1.86 -5.61 -0.60
C VAL A 42 -2.11 -4.17 -0.20
N THR A 43 -1.09 -3.47 0.34
CA THR A 43 -1.32 -2.18 0.99
C THR A 43 -0.14 -1.20 0.83
N GLY A 44 -0.45 0.11 0.90
CA GLY A 44 0.57 1.16 1.06
C GLY A 44 1.18 1.21 2.46
N ARG A 45 0.58 0.54 3.45
CA ARG A 45 1.15 0.50 4.80
C ARG A 45 2.52 -0.16 4.83
N ARG A 46 3.38 0.31 5.75
CA ARG A 46 4.61 -0.41 6.12
C ARG A 46 4.28 -1.74 6.77
N TYR A 47 5.18 -2.71 6.67
CA TYR A 47 5.02 -4.02 7.28
C TYR A 47 4.63 -3.94 8.77
N THR A 48 5.33 -3.12 9.56
CA THR A 48 5.07 -2.93 10.99
C THR A 48 3.67 -2.41 11.31
N PHE A 49 3.00 -1.74 10.36
CA PHE A 49 1.63 -1.23 10.49
C PHE A 49 0.57 -2.12 9.83
N ALA A 50 0.97 -2.94 8.89
CA ALA A 50 0.10 -3.94 8.28
C ALA A 50 0.00 -5.22 9.13
N LEU A 51 1.08 -5.61 9.82
CA LEU A 51 1.15 -6.82 10.62
C LEU A 51 0.05 -6.93 11.69
N PRO A 52 -0.25 -5.89 12.50
CA PRO A 52 -1.34 -5.98 13.48
C PRO A 52 -2.73 -6.22 12.86
N VAL A 53 -2.93 -5.84 11.59
CA VAL A 53 -4.17 -6.17 10.85
C VAL A 53 -4.16 -7.64 10.43
N ALA A 54 -3.03 -8.10 9.87
CA ALA A 54 -2.86 -9.49 9.45
C ALA A 54 -2.98 -10.48 10.64
N GLU A 55 -2.54 -10.09 11.83
CA GLU A 55 -2.64 -10.91 13.07
C GLU A 55 -4.08 -11.15 13.52
N ARG A 56 -5.03 -10.29 13.13
CA ARG A 56 -6.47 -10.51 13.39
C ARG A 56 -7.08 -11.60 12.52
N LEU A 57 -6.37 -12.04 11.49
CA LEU A 57 -6.77 -13.13 10.61
C LEU A 57 -5.96 -14.38 10.97
N PRO A 58 -6.56 -15.41 11.61
CA PRO A 58 -5.84 -16.59 12.11
C PRO A 58 -5.54 -17.58 10.96
N VAL A 59 -5.11 -17.08 9.83
CA VAL A 59 -4.78 -17.86 8.61
C VAL A 59 -3.39 -17.48 8.09
N PRO A 60 -2.72 -18.34 7.29
CA PRO A 60 -1.53 -17.94 6.54
C PRO A 60 -1.84 -16.82 5.57
N LEU A 61 -0.97 -15.83 5.51
CA LEU A 61 -1.14 -14.68 4.62
C LEU A 61 0.20 -14.28 4.01
N THR A 62 0.18 -13.92 2.75
CA THR A 62 1.22 -13.11 2.11
C THR A 62 0.91 -11.63 2.33
N MET A 63 1.94 -10.83 2.57
CA MET A 63 1.82 -9.40 2.79
C MET A 63 2.63 -8.66 1.72
N ILE A 64 1.95 -7.98 0.82
CA ILE A 64 2.52 -7.05 -0.16
C ILE A 64 2.35 -5.65 0.42
N VAL A 65 3.44 -5.07 0.91
CA VAL A 65 3.43 -3.82 1.69
C VAL A 65 4.25 -2.72 1.04
N ASN A 66 4.15 -1.48 1.56
CA ASN A 66 4.79 -0.31 0.96
C ASN A 66 4.48 -0.18 -0.53
N ASN A 67 3.20 -0.24 -0.90
CA ASN A 67 2.73 -0.19 -2.29
C ASN A 67 3.35 -1.26 -3.22
N GLY A 68 3.87 -2.36 -2.68
CA GLY A 68 4.49 -3.43 -3.47
C GLY A 68 6.01 -3.51 -3.36
N ALA A 69 6.67 -2.58 -2.66
CA ALA A 69 8.12 -2.61 -2.50
C ALA A 69 8.63 -3.83 -1.73
N LEU A 70 7.81 -4.41 -0.86
CA LEU A 70 8.17 -5.60 -0.06
C LEU A 70 7.08 -6.66 -0.14
N VAL A 71 7.50 -7.92 -0.29
CA VAL A 71 6.62 -9.10 -0.18
C VAL A 71 7.11 -9.98 0.95
N ARG A 72 6.24 -10.25 1.96
CA ARG A 72 6.59 -10.95 3.19
C ARG A 72 5.51 -11.90 3.68
N THR A 73 5.89 -12.86 4.52
CA THR A 73 4.92 -13.60 5.37
C THR A 73 4.56 -12.79 6.62
N LYS A 74 3.54 -13.24 7.35
CA LYS A 74 3.23 -12.75 8.73
C LYS A 74 4.40 -12.94 9.70
N GLN A 75 5.25 -13.94 9.49
CA GLN A 75 6.41 -14.25 10.32
C GLN A 75 7.65 -13.41 9.96
N GLY A 76 7.54 -12.53 8.92
CA GLY A 76 8.61 -11.63 8.52
C GLY A 76 9.59 -12.20 7.50
N GLU A 77 9.36 -13.43 7.01
CA GLU A 77 10.16 -13.96 5.90
C GLU A 77 9.93 -13.09 4.66
N THR A 78 11.02 -12.62 4.05
CA THR A 78 10.96 -11.72 2.91
C THR A 78 11.20 -12.51 1.61
N PHE A 79 10.23 -12.45 0.70
CA PHE A 79 10.29 -13.10 -0.62
C PHE A 79 10.80 -12.18 -1.72
N ALA A 80 10.50 -10.89 -1.62
CA ALA A 80 10.93 -9.88 -2.60
C ALA A 80 11.14 -8.52 -1.94
N ARG A 81 12.10 -7.78 -2.49
CA ARG A 81 12.40 -6.38 -2.17
C ARG A 81 12.66 -5.64 -3.46
N GLN A 82 12.00 -4.50 -3.64
CA GLN A 82 12.23 -3.57 -4.74
C GLN A 82 12.47 -2.20 -4.10
N LEU A 83 13.73 -1.91 -3.80
CA LEU A 83 14.14 -0.71 -3.08
C LEU A 83 14.46 0.43 -4.06
N LEU A 84 14.18 1.66 -3.67
CA LEU A 84 14.55 2.85 -4.44
C LEU A 84 16.08 3.01 -4.41
N PRO A 85 16.77 3.08 -5.56
CA PRO A 85 18.21 3.30 -5.57
C PRO A 85 18.56 4.58 -4.80
N ARG A 86 19.52 4.51 -3.89
CA ARG A 86 19.91 5.66 -3.06
C ARG A 86 20.36 6.89 -3.86
N GLU A 87 20.91 6.67 -5.06
CA GLU A 87 21.30 7.79 -5.93
C GLU A 87 20.07 8.48 -6.53
N SER A 88 19.04 7.73 -6.93
CA SER A 88 17.76 8.31 -7.36
C SER A 88 17.08 9.02 -6.19
N ALA A 89 17.11 8.43 -4.97
CA ALA A 89 16.61 9.10 -3.75
C ALA A 89 17.35 10.41 -3.47
N ARG A 90 18.69 10.44 -3.62
CA ARG A 90 19.52 11.64 -3.47
C ARG A 90 19.15 12.71 -4.49
N ARG A 91 18.97 12.34 -5.75
CA ARG A 91 18.55 13.26 -6.83
C ARG A 91 17.16 13.84 -6.55
N VAL A 92 16.23 13.00 -6.11
CA VAL A 92 14.87 13.45 -5.71
C VAL A 92 14.95 14.45 -4.56
N LEU A 93 15.67 14.16 -3.47
CA LEU A 93 15.83 15.08 -2.34
C LEU A 93 16.46 16.41 -2.76
N GLY A 94 17.44 16.39 -3.66
CA GLY A 94 18.08 17.60 -4.21
C GLY A 94 17.11 18.45 -5.04
N ALA A 95 16.32 17.81 -5.92
CA ALA A 95 15.35 18.48 -6.78
C ALA A 95 14.12 19.03 -6.01
N THR A 96 13.92 18.61 -4.77
CA THR A 96 12.79 18.97 -3.90
C THR A 96 13.23 19.58 -2.57
N ALA A 97 14.36 20.28 -2.56
CA ALA A 97 14.94 20.86 -1.34
C ALA A 97 14.00 21.84 -0.63
N ASP A 98 13.13 22.53 -1.35
CA ASP A 98 12.08 23.42 -0.84
C ASP A 98 10.91 22.69 -0.16
N PHE A 99 10.80 21.37 -0.34
CA PHE A 99 9.83 20.49 0.35
C PHE A 99 10.48 19.69 1.51
N ARG A 100 11.65 20.12 1.99
CA ARG A 100 12.40 19.41 3.04
C ARG A 100 11.60 19.19 4.32
N MET A 101 10.77 20.15 4.69
CA MET A 101 9.86 19.99 5.83
C MET A 101 8.78 18.93 5.51
N GLY A 102 8.84 17.81 6.22
CA GLY A 102 7.95 16.65 5.99
C GLY A 102 8.49 15.64 4.99
N ALA A 103 9.75 15.80 4.52
CA ALA A 103 10.46 14.77 3.77
C ALA A 103 11.03 13.70 4.71
N LEU A 104 10.85 12.44 4.35
CA LEU A 104 11.20 11.25 5.14
C LEU A 104 11.91 10.24 4.25
N LEU A 105 12.92 9.55 4.79
CA LEU A 105 13.50 8.34 4.22
C LEU A 105 12.99 7.13 4.99
N LEU A 106 12.42 6.16 4.32
CA LEU A 106 11.92 4.93 4.93
C LEU A 106 12.83 3.75 4.53
N PHE A 107 13.24 2.98 5.54
CA PHE A 107 14.13 1.83 5.37
C PHE A 107 13.48 0.53 5.83
N ASP A 108 13.98 -0.59 5.30
CA ASP A 108 13.57 -1.92 5.72
C ASP A 108 14.33 -2.35 7.00
N ARG A 109 14.01 -1.69 8.11
CA ARG A 109 14.61 -1.92 9.42
C ARG A 109 13.52 -2.21 10.45
N PRO A 110 13.81 -2.98 11.52
CA PRO A 110 12.76 -3.38 12.46
C PRO A 110 12.15 -2.21 13.23
N LYS A 111 12.95 -1.28 13.73
CA LYS A 111 12.47 -0.13 14.53
C LYS A 111 13.42 1.07 14.43
N GLU A 112 14.64 0.93 14.97
CA GLU A 112 15.61 2.03 14.97
C GLU A 112 15.98 2.47 13.57
N ASN A 113 16.01 3.78 13.34
CA ASN A 113 16.32 4.37 12.05
C ASN A 113 15.44 3.85 10.89
N GLN A 114 14.23 3.36 11.20
CA GLN A 114 13.29 2.93 10.16
C GLN A 114 12.80 4.11 9.34
N ILE A 115 12.61 5.27 9.99
CA ILE A 115 12.20 6.51 9.34
C ILE A 115 13.19 7.61 9.74
N LEU A 116 13.91 8.13 8.76
CA LEU A 116 14.78 9.29 8.96
C LEU A 116 14.08 10.56 8.48
N TYR A 117 14.27 11.66 9.20
CA TYR A 117 13.76 12.98 8.85
C TYR A 117 14.76 14.08 9.25
N GLU A 118 14.69 15.21 8.56
CA GLU A 118 15.50 16.39 8.91
C GLU A 118 14.69 17.39 9.74
N SER A 119 13.49 17.72 9.27
CA SER A 119 12.57 18.61 9.97
C SER A 119 11.13 18.19 9.78
N LEU A 120 10.32 18.33 10.83
CA LEU A 120 8.89 18.03 10.85
C LEU A 120 8.15 19.15 11.55
N ASP A 121 7.01 19.53 11.00
CA ASP A 121 6.06 20.41 11.69
C ASP A 121 5.22 19.60 12.68
N TRP A 122 5.74 19.47 13.92
CA TRP A 122 5.11 18.74 15.01
C TRP A 122 3.78 19.35 15.47
N ASN A 123 3.56 20.62 15.18
CA ASN A 123 2.38 21.37 15.62
C ASN A 123 1.26 21.37 14.57
N ASN A 124 1.50 20.83 13.37
CA ASN A 124 0.48 20.77 12.33
C ASN A 124 -0.63 19.78 12.73
N PRO A 125 -1.87 20.27 13.00
CA PRO A 125 -2.94 19.41 13.51
C PRO A 125 -3.32 18.29 12.56
N SER A 126 -3.18 18.49 11.24
CA SER A 126 -3.47 17.47 10.22
C SER A 126 -2.47 16.30 10.25
N ARG A 127 -1.27 16.51 10.82
CA ARG A 127 -0.16 15.54 10.83
C ARG A 127 0.13 14.97 12.21
N THR A 128 -0.38 15.60 13.29
CA THR A 128 -0.05 15.22 14.67
C THR A 128 -0.32 13.75 14.96
N ASP A 129 -1.45 13.21 14.50
CA ASP A 129 -1.78 11.81 14.71
C ASP A 129 -0.85 10.86 13.95
N TYR A 130 -0.42 11.25 12.76
CA TYR A 130 0.57 10.48 12.00
C TYR A 130 1.91 10.46 12.72
N TRP A 131 2.40 11.62 13.18
CA TRP A 131 3.67 11.71 13.90
C TRP A 131 3.63 10.97 15.23
N ARG A 132 2.55 11.09 15.99
CA ARG A 132 2.41 10.40 17.28
C ARG A 132 2.51 8.87 17.11
N ARG A 133 1.82 8.32 16.11
CA ARG A 133 1.85 6.87 15.81
C ARG A 133 3.20 6.38 15.33
N ASN A 134 3.99 7.24 14.70
CA ASN A 134 5.29 6.88 14.13
C ASN A 134 6.47 7.24 15.03
N ARG A 135 6.25 7.89 16.17
CA ARG A 135 7.31 8.52 17.00
C ARG A 135 8.46 7.59 17.34
N GLU A 136 8.19 6.35 17.65
CA GLU A 136 9.20 5.35 18.04
C GLU A 136 10.07 4.84 16.88
N TYR A 137 9.66 5.13 15.64
CA TYR A 137 10.38 4.76 14.42
C TYR A 137 11.16 5.91 13.81
N LEU A 138 10.96 7.14 14.33
CA LEU A 138 11.50 8.37 13.78
C LEU A 138 12.87 8.67 14.39
N THR A 139 13.87 8.94 13.54
CA THR A 139 15.20 9.41 13.93
C THR A 139 15.54 10.67 13.14
N GLN A 140 15.92 11.73 13.85
CA GLN A 140 16.34 12.97 13.22
C GLN A 140 17.79 12.89 12.75
N ILE A 141 18.05 13.35 11.53
CA ILE A 141 19.39 13.45 10.94
C ILE A 141 19.48 14.71 10.07
N THR A 142 20.62 15.37 10.08
CA THR A 142 20.88 16.60 9.29
C THR A 142 22.28 16.53 8.67
N PRO A 143 22.42 16.68 7.35
CA PRO A 143 21.34 16.74 6.35
C PRO A 143 20.69 15.36 6.15
N LEU A 144 19.45 15.32 5.62
CA LEU A 144 18.72 14.06 5.43
C LEU A 144 19.44 13.09 4.50
N GLU A 145 20.18 13.59 3.51
CA GLU A 145 21.00 12.81 2.57
C GLU A 145 22.13 12.02 3.27
N ALA A 146 22.57 12.44 4.46
CA ALA A 146 23.53 11.67 5.24
C ALA A 146 22.97 10.32 5.71
N GLY A 147 21.65 10.17 5.73
CA GLY A 147 20.96 8.94 6.02
C GLY A 147 20.95 7.91 4.87
N LEU A 148 21.29 8.30 3.64
CA LEU A 148 21.33 7.43 2.47
C LEU A 148 22.60 6.55 2.46
N THR A 149 22.75 5.72 3.48
CA THR A 149 23.84 4.75 3.62
C THR A 149 23.57 3.45 2.87
N GLU A 150 22.29 3.17 2.57
CA GLU A 150 21.79 2.05 1.79
C GLU A 150 20.57 2.51 0.97
N ASP A 151 20.05 1.63 0.11
CA ASP A 151 18.85 1.92 -0.67
C ASP A 151 17.63 1.96 0.25
N PRO A 152 16.86 3.08 0.31
CA PRO A 152 15.64 3.15 1.07
C PRO A 152 14.51 2.38 0.39
N ILE A 153 13.45 2.04 1.13
CA ILE A 153 12.21 1.58 0.53
C ILE A 153 11.62 2.71 -0.34
N GLN A 154 11.62 3.92 0.21
CA GLN A 154 11.01 5.09 -0.43
C GLN A 154 11.52 6.41 0.16
N VAL A 155 11.39 7.47 -0.61
CA VAL A 155 11.32 8.84 -0.10
C VAL A 155 9.85 9.19 0.05
N MET A 156 9.41 9.62 1.22
CA MET A 156 8.02 10.01 1.48
C MET A 156 7.95 11.49 1.81
N TYR A 157 6.96 12.16 1.29
CA TYR A 157 6.61 13.53 1.65
C TYR A 157 5.24 13.56 2.29
N THR A 158 5.05 14.48 3.23
CA THR A 158 3.76 14.69 3.88
C THR A 158 3.40 16.17 3.81
N GLY A 159 2.19 16.47 3.38
CA GLY A 159 1.78 17.87 3.21
C GLY A 159 0.28 18.00 3.06
N GLY A 160 -0.16 19.25 2.81
CA GLY A 160 -1.52 19.51 2.37
C GLY A 160 -1.77 19.01 0.94
N VAL A 161 -3.03 18.71 0.61
CA VAL A 161 -3.39 18.14 -0.70
C VAL A 161 -2.85 18.98 -1.87
N ALA A 162 -3.11 20.29 -1.88
CA ALA A 162 -2.65 21.16 -2.97
C ALA A 162 -1.11 21.27 -3.05
N GLU A 163 -0.42 21.21 -1.92
CA GLU A 163 1.03 21.23 -1.85
C GLU A 163 1.63 19.96 -2.45
N MET A 164 1.11 18.80 -2.08
CA MET A 164 1.61 17.51 -2.57
C MET A 164 1.25 17.26 -4.04
N ARG A 165 0.12 17.77 -4.52
CA ARG A 165 -0.19 17.75 -5.97
C ARG A 165 0.86 18.53 -6.78
N ARG A 166 1.25 19.74 -6.34
CA ARG A 166 2.33 20.51 -6.98
C ARG A 166 3.67 19.78 -6.94
N LEU A 167 3.98 19.12 -5.81
CA LEU A 167 5.18 18.29 -5.72
C LEU A 167 5.13 17.12 -6.70
N GLY A 168 3.99 16.43 -6.81
CA GLY A 168 3.78 15.35 -7.78
C GLY A 168 3.98 15.80 -9.23
N GLU A 169 3.43 16.95 -9.61
CA GLU A 169 3.63 17.56 -10.94
C GLU A 169 5.11 17.88 -11.19
N ARG A 170 5.81 18.45 -10.19
CA ARG A 170 7.26 18.70 -10.29
C ARG A 170 8.04 17.41 -10.51
N LEU A 171 7.79 16.38 -9.70
CA LEU A 171 8.46 15.10 -9.82
C LEU A 171 8.23 14.45 -11.19
N ALA A 172 7.00 14.51 -11.72
CA ALA A 172 6.68 14.01 -13.05
C ALA A 172 7.40 14.74 -14.18
N GLY A 173 7.80 16.01 -13.98
CA GLY A 173 8.52 16.83 -14.94
C GLY A 173 10.05 16.75 -14.87
N LEU A 174 10.63 15.96 -13.96
CA LEU A 174 12.09 15.82 -13.86
C LEU A 174 12.65 14.95 -15.01
N GLU A 175 13.83 15.29 -15.51
CA GLU A 175 14.51 14.53 -16.59
C GLU A 175 14.74 13.05 -16.24
N PHE A 176 14.80 12.74 -14.95
CA PHE A 176 14.98 11.38 -14.42
C PHE A 176 13.72 10.80 -13.80
N ALA A 177 12.54 11.29 -14.18
CA ALA A 177 11.26 10.79 -13.68
C ALA A 177 11.01 9.28 -13.97
N ASN A 178 11.72 8.74 -14.95
CA ASN A 178 11.69 7.30 -15.27
C ASN A 178 12.46 6.41 -14.28
N GLU A 179 13.23 6.97 -13.35
CA GLU A 179 13.97 6.20 -12.32
C GLU A 179 13.11 5.86 -11.11
N TYR A 180 11.89 6.42 -11.00
CA TYR A 180 11.01 6.20 -9.85
C TYR A 180 9.54 6.24 -10.25
N ALA A 181 8.71 5.68 -9.37
CA ALA A 181 7.26 5.81 -9.41
C ALA A 181 6.79 6.75 -8.28
N VAL A 182 5.74 7.53 -8.52
CA VAL A 182 5.11 8.39 -7.52
C VAL A 182 3.73 7.83 -7.21
N GLN A 183 3.47 7.58 -5.91
CA GLN A 183 2.16 7.18 -5.41
C GLN A 183 1.64 8.23 -4.43
N MET A 184 0.38 8.64 -4.58
CA MET A 184 -0.26 9.59 -3.66
C MET A 184 -1.45 8.96 -2.97
N THR A 185 -1.54 9.17 -1.65
CA THR A 185 -2.72 8.83 -0.84
C THR A 185 -3.25 10.11 -0.23
N GLU A 186 -4.39 10.57 -0.73
CA GLU A 186 -5.00 11.83 -0.33
C GLU A 186 -6.12 11.60 0.69
N TYR A 187 -6.09 12.36 1.78
CA TYR A 187 -7.13 12.44 2.80
C TYR A 187 -7.73 13.85 2.75
N GLU A 188 -8.58 14.11 1.77
CA GLU A 188 -9.11 15.46 1.48
C GLU A 188 -9.79 16.10 2.69
N ALA A 189 -10.63 15.35 3.42
CA ALA A 189 -11.32 15.84 4.61
C ALA A 189 -10.38 16.34 5.71
N LYS A 190 -9.10 15.89 5.72
CA LYS A 190 -8.06 16.27 6.68
C LYS A 190 -7.03 17.22 6.08
N ASN A 191 -7.16 17.59 4.81
CA ASN A 191 -6.14 18.30 4.04
C ASN A 191 -4.74 17.69 4.28
N PHE A 192 -4.63 16.38 4.13
CA PHE A 192 -3.41 15.63 4.38
C PHE A 192 -3.16 14.65 3.24
N THR A 193 -1.91 14.57 2.78
CA THR A 193 -1.48 13.66 1.72
C THR A 193 -0.16 13.01 2.10
N LEU A 194 -0.04 11.73 1.79
CA LEU A 194 1.21 11.01 1.71
C LEU A 194 1.59 10.91 0.23
N LEU A 195 2.78 11.38 -0.13
CA LEU A 195 3.37 11.23 -1.46
C LEU A 195 4.62 10.37 -1.32
N ASP A 196 4.57 9.19 -1.91
CA ASP A 196 5.63 8.19 -1.87
C ASP A 196 6.38 8.18 -3.20
N VAL A 197 7.70 8.32 -3.17
CA VAL A 197 8.60 8.10 -4.30
C VAL A 197 9.27 6.75 -4.09
N LEU A 198 8.98 5.82 -4.98
CA LEU A 198 9.36 4.40 -4.90
C LEU A 198 10.24 4.02 -6.11
N HIS A 199 10.81 2.84 -6.12
CA HIS A 199 11.45 2.30 -7.32
C HIS A 199 10.48 2.32 -8.52
N ALA A 200 10.97 2.59 -9.72
CA ALA A 200 10.15 2.79 -10.93
C ALA A 200 9.16 1.65 -11.23
N GLU A 201 9.53 0.42 -10.88
CA GLU A 201 8.72 -0.77 -11.14
C GLU A 201 7.79 -1.16 -9.98
N VAL A 202 7.70 -0.31 -8.93
CA VAL A 202 6.88 -0.62 -7.76
C VAL A 202 5.46 -0.08 -7.93
N SER A 203 4.51 -1.00 -7.91
CA SER A 203 3.10 -0.73 -7.69
C SER A 203 2.44 -1.95 -7.04
N LYS A 204 1.24 -1.80 -6.49
CA LYS A 204 0.44 -2.91 -5.98
C LYS A 204 0.19 -3.97 -7.06
N GLY A 205 -0.08 -3.51 -8.30
CA GLY A 205 -0.33 -4.38 -9.44
C GLY A 205 0.91 -5.13 -9.92
N ALA A 206 2.05 -4.45 -10.05
CA ALA A 206 3.31 -5.08 -10.43
C ALA A 206 3.74 -6.16 -9.41
N ALA A 207 3.66 -5.84 -8.11
CA ALA A 207 4.00 -6.79 -7.05
C ALA A 207 3.05 -8.00 -7.01
N LEU A 208 1.74 -7.79 -7.20
CA LEU A 208 0.76 -8.87 -7.28
C LEU A 208 1.02 -9.77 -8.49
N ARG A 209 1.32 -9.20 -9.65
CA ARG A 209 1.67 -9.95 -10.88
C ARG A 209 2.90 -10.82 -10.64
N HIS A 210 3.99 -10.24 -10.14
CA HIS A 210 5.22 -10.99 -9.85
C HIS A 210 4.99 -12.10 -8.82
N TRP A 211 4.14 -11.85 -7.81
CA TRP A 211 3.78 -12.86 -6.83
C TRP A 211 2.99 -14.01 -7.45
N ALA A 212 1.97 -13.70 -8.25
CA ALA A 212 1.17 -14.69 -8.96
C ALA A 212 2.03 -15.56 -9.90
N GLU A 213 2.90 -14.94 -10.69
CA GLU A 213 3.85 -15.61 -11.57
C GLU A 213 4.79 -16.56 -10.79
N ARG A 214 5.35 -16.10 -9.68
CA ARG A 214 6.20 -16.90 -8.79
C ARG A 214 5.47 -18.11 -8.23
N ARG A 215 4.16 -17.99 -7.99
CA ARG A 215 3.29 -19.07 -7.49
C ARG A 215 2.73 -19.95 -8.62
N GLY A 216 2.97 -19.61 -9.88
CA GLY A 216 2.44 -20.31 -11.03
C GLY A 216 0.92 -20.15 -11.20
N TYR A 217 0.39 -18.96 -10.85
CA TYR A 217 -1.00 -18.62 -11.03
C TYR A 217 -1.18 -17.73 -12.26
N ALA A 218 -2.14 -18.10 -13.11
CA ALA A 218 -2.55 -17.25 -14.23
C ALA A 218 -3.40 -16.06 -13.70
N ALA A 219 -3.41 -14.94 -14.41
CA ALA A 219 -4.24 -13.78 -14.07
C ALA A 219 -5.72 -14.17 -13.88
N SER A 220 -6.24 -15.11 -14.68
CA SER A 220 -7.61 -15.62 -14.59
C SER A 220 -7.92 -16.42 -13.31
N GLU A 221 -6.89 -16.80 -12.54
CA GLU A 221 -7.00 -17.49 -11.25
C GLU A 221 -6.84 -16.52 -10.06
N VAL A 222 -6.66 -15.22 -10.36
CA VAL A 222 -6.47 -14.16 -9.36
C VAL A 222 -7.74 -13.33 -9.22
N MET A 223 -8.16 -13.12 -7.98
CA MET A 223 -9.18 -12.16 -7.60
C MET A 223 -8.51 -10.99 -6.85
N ALA A 224 -8.82 -9.75 -7.23
CA ALA A 224 -8.36 -8.56 -6.53
C ALA A 224 -9.55 -7.74 -6.02
N ILE A 225 -9.42 -7.21 -4.79
CA ILE A 225 -10.45 -6.40 -4.11
C ILE A 225 -9.78 -5.11 -3.63
N GLY A 226 -10.32 -3.95 -4.02
CA GLY A 226 -9.78 -2.64 -3.65
C GLY A 226 -10.81 -1.54 -3.77
N ASP A 227 -10.47 -0.33 -3.31
CA ASP A 227 -11.39 0.81 -3.25
C ASP A 227 -10.83 2.10 -3.87
N ASN A 228 -9.51 2.20 -4.11
CA ASN A 228 -8.88 3.46 -4.45
C ASN A 228 -8.03 3.35 -5.74
N PHE A 229 -7.61 4.50 -6.25
CA PHE A 229 -6.84 4.59 -7.51
C PHE A 229 -5.49 3.86 -7.46
N ASN A 230 -4.86 3.74 -6.31
CA ASN A 230 -3.63 2.95 -6.15
C ASN A 230 -3.86 1.43 -6.24
N ASP A 231 -5.14 0.98 -6.27
CA ASP A 231 -5.53 -0.42 -6.50
C ASP A 231 -5.78 -0.72 -7.97
N ARG A 232 -5.89 0.32 -8.83
CA ARG A 232 -6.29 0.17 -10.23
C ARG A 232 -5.46 -0.90 -10.95
N GLU A 233 -4.14 -0.86 -10.84
CA GLU A 233 -3.26 -1.80 -11.52
C GLU A 233 -3.44 -3.26 -11.04
N MET A 234 -3.68 -3.49 -9.74
CA MET A 234 -3.95 -4.85 -9.26
C MET A 234 -5.33 -5.36 -9.69
N LEU A 235 -6.31 -4.46 -9.78
CA LEU A 235 -7.65 -4.78 -10.32
C LEU A 235 -7.58 -5.08 -11.81
N ASP A 236 -6.80 -4.31 -12.59
CA ASP A 236 -6.62 -4.53 -14.03
C ASP A 236 -5.88 -5.83 -14.34
N PHE A 237 -4.99 -6.26 -13.47
CA PHE A 237 -4.29 -7.53 -13.62
C PHE A 237 -5.18 -8.74 -13.34
N ALA A 238 -6.08 -8.67 -12.36
CA ALA A 238 -6.83 -9.80 -11.86
C ALA A 238 -7.94 -10.24 -12.83
N GLY A 239 -8.11 -11.55 -13.02
CA GLY A 239 -9.22 -12.11 -13.80
C GLY A 239 -10.60 -11.85 -13.18
N VAL A 240 -10.64 -11.65 -11.84
CA VAL A 240 -11.84 -11.18 -11.13
C VAL A 240 -11.48 -9.92 -10.37
N ALA A 241 -11.88 -8.76 -10.91
CA ALA A 241 -11.68 -7.45 -10.31
C ALA A 241 -12.94 -7.01 -9.56
N VAL A 242 -12.80 -6.72 -8.26
CA VAL A 242 -13.91 -6.30 -7.39
C VAL A 242 -13.59 -4.96 -6.74
N VAL A 243 -14.49 -4.01 -6.93
CA VAL A 243 -14.41 -2.67 -6.37
C VAL A 243 -15.39 -2.55 -5.21
N MET A 244 -14.96 -1.93 -4.10
CA MET A 244 -15.79 -1.72 -2.92
C MET A 244 -16.92 -0.72 -3.18
N GLY A 245 -18.05 -0.89 -2.51
CA GLY A 245 -19.22 0.00 -2.64
C GLY A 245 -18.96 1.44 -2.16
N ASN A 246 -17.99 1.63 -1.27
CA ASN A 246 -17.54 2.94 -0.78
C ASN A 246 -16.52 3.64 -1.69
N SER A 247 -16.07 3.02 -2.79
CA SER A 247 -15.16 3.64 -3.76
C SER A 247 -15.80 4.83 -4.46
N VAL A 248 -14.98 5.69 -5.03
CA VAL A 248 -15.46 6.79 -5.89
C VAL A 248 -16.18 6.25 -7.13
N ALA A 249 -17.12 7.03 -7.66
CA ALA A 249 -17.98 6.61 -8.78
C ALA A 249 -17.17 6.17 -10.00
N GLU A 250 -16.05 6.83 -10.29
CA GLU A 250 -15.15 6.51 -11.40
C GLU A 250 -14.60 5.08 -11.31
N MET A 251 -14.17 4.64 -10.13
CA MET A 251 -13.68 3.27 -9.91
C MET A 251 -14.78 2.22 -10.10
N ARG A 252 -16.03 2.55 -9.77
CA ARG A 252 -17.19 1.65 -9.88
C ARG A 252 -17.76 1.53 -11.29
N SER A 253 -17.45 2.48 -12.17
CA SER A 253 -18.00 2.53 -13.53
C SER A 253 -17.17 1.79 -14.59
N ASP A 254 -15.99 1.31 -14.26
CA ASP A 254 -15.01 0.70 -15.18
C ASP A 254 -15.33 -0.76 -15.58
N GLY A 255 -16.58 -1.21 -15.48
CA GLY A 255 -16.98 -2.57 -15.84
C GLY A 255 -16.54 -3.66 -14.84
N ARG A 256 -15.93 -3.29 -13.72
CA ARG A 256 -15.54 -4.19 -12.66
C ARG A 256 -16.75 -4.62 -11.81
N HIS A 257 -16.64 -5.72 -11.09
CA HIS A 257 -17.68 -6.13 -10.14
C HIS A 257 -17.71 -5.17 -8.95
N VAL A 258 -18.90 -4.75 -8.56
CA VAL A 258 -19.09 -3.95 -7.34
C VAL A 258 -19.64 -4.85 -6.24
N THR A 259 -19.06 -4.75 -5.04
CA THR A 259 -19.51 -5.43 -3.82
C THR A 259 -20.11 -4.42 -2.82
N GLY A 260 -20.46 -4.87 -1.62
CA GLY A 260 -20.88 -3.98 -0.52
C GLY A 260 -19.77 -3.02 -0.08
N THR A 261 -20.09 -2.11 0.82
CA THR A 261 -19.11 -1.22 1.44
C THR A 261 -18.21 -1.98 2.41
N ASN A 262 -17.10 -1.37 2.81
CA ASN A 262 -16.23 -1.91 3.85
C ASN A 262 -16.96 -2.09 5.20
N ASP A 263 -17.90 -1.19 5.54
CA ASP A 263 -18.73 -1.29 6.75
C ASP A 263 -19.76 -2.42 6.68
N GLU A 264 -20.16 -2.82 5.47
CA GLU A 264 -21.11 -3.92 5.22
C GLU A 264 -20.42 -5.29 5.03
N GLY A 265 -19.11 -5.36 5.19
CA GLY A 265 -18.35 -6.61 4.99
C GLY A 265 -18.24 -7.01 3.52
N GLY A 266 -18.10 -6.03 2.62
CA GLY A 266 -18.06 -6.24 1.18
C GLY A 266 -16.99 -7.21 0.69
N VAL A 267 -15.84 -7.33 1.40
CA VAL A 267 -14.80 -8.33 1.09
C VAL A 267 -15.34 -9.75 1.25
N GLY A 268 -16.02 -10.03 2.36
CA GLY A 268 -16.63 -11.34 2.60
C GLY A 268 -17.67 -11.69 1.53
N GLN A 269 -18.55 -10.74 1.20
CA GLN A 269 -19.56 -10.90 0.14
C GLN A 269 -18.90 -11.22 -1.22
N ALA A 270 -17.81 -10.54 -1.54
CA ALA A 270 -17.09 -10.78 -2.79
C ALA A 270 -16.46 -12.19 -2.82
N ILE A 271 -15.80 -12.60 -1.73
CA ILE A 271 -15.18 -13.94 -1.61
C ILE A 271 -16.25 -15.03 -1.72
N GLU A 272 -17.38 -14.90 -1.02
CA GLU A 272 -18.50 -15.83 -1.09
C GLU A 272 -19.05 -15.95 -2.51
N ARG A 273 -19.16 -14.82 -3.22
CA ARG A 273 -19.72 -14.78 -4.57
C ARG A 273 -18.81 -15.39 -5.63
N PHE A 274 -17.50 -15.14 -5.56
CA PHE A 274 -16.58 -15.44 -6.66
C PHE A 274 -15.56 -16.55 -6.39
N ALA A 275 -15.23 -16.81 -5.11
CA ALA A 275 -14.23 -17.79 -4.74
C ALA A 275 -14.81 -19.03 -4.03
N LEU A 276 -15.98 -18.91 -3.36
CA LEU A 276 -16.54 -20.00 -2.56
C LEU A 276 -17.77 -20.66 -3.18
N ARG A 277 -18.38 -20.10 -4.21
CA ARG A 277 -19.49 -20.78 -4.91
C ARG A 277 -18.97 -22.01 -5.63
N GLU A 278 -19.61 -23.13 -5.37
CA GLU A 278 -19.45 -24.35 -6.17
C GLU A 278 -19.92 -24.05 -7.60
N THR A 279 -19.07 -24.32 -8.60
CA THR A 279 -19.41 -24.24 -10.03
C THR A 279 -20.31 -25.39 -10.44
#